data_b2df063c6f8635872b3ece2c01d8bb00
#
_entry.id   b2df063c6f8635872b3ece2c01d8bb00
#
_cell.length_a   1.000
_cell.length_b   1.000
_cell.length_c   1.000
_cell.angle_alpha   90.00
_cell.angle_beta   90.00
_cell.angle_gamma   90.00
#
_symmetry.space_group_name_H-M   'P 1'
#
loop_
_entity.id
_entity.type
_entity.pdbx_description
1 polymer ?
#
loop_
_entity_poly.entity_id
_entity_poly.type
_entity_poly.pdbx_seq_one_letter_code
_entity_poly.pdbx_strand_id
1 'polypeptide(L)'
;GISDKASAIGFGGQVGLFYESDGGFKLGASYKTTQSFGDLEFENTHLDNQKTSNSFNMDYPAILSFGTGYSNETIDFALDYRMVDYENTDGFAEKGWTQTGSVAGFGWKNINIISVGLQYKGFEKLPLRVGYTYSSNPIDEELAFFSTPATAVIANAFQLGFGYEFSDNFTLNGVFHHGSSDGKTEGQVLNPMMASAANPYGAIPGSKVGYEMTTSMVMFGISYTFNK
;
A
#
# COMPACT_ATOMS: atom_id res chain seq x y z
N GLY A 1 18.71 4.73 -24.74
CA GLY A 1 19.55 3.98 -23.82
C GLY A 1 18.79 2.73 -23.33
N ILE A 2 19.52 1.78 -22.86
CA ILE A 2 19.00 0.52 -22.28
C ILE A 2 19.59 0.41 -20.88
N SER A 3 18.78 0.02 -19.89
CA SER A 3 19.21 -0.29 -18.53
C SER A 3 19.14 -1.81 -18.30
N ASP A 4 20.12 -2.33 -17.60
CA ASP A 4 20.12 -3.72 -17.18
C ASP A 4 19.13 -3.96 -16.02
N LYS A 5 18.89 -5.25 -15.71
CA LYS A 5 18.10 -5.66 -14.57
C LYS A 5 18.93 -5.60 -13.29
N ALA A 6 18.47 -4.83 -12.32
CA ALA A 6 19.05 -4.83 -10.98
C ALA A 6 18.35 -5.83 -10.05
N SER A 7 19.05 -6.29 -9.04
CA SER A 7 18.51 -7.14 -7.96
C SER A 7 19.26 -6.88 -6.66
N ALA A 8 18.52 -6.90 -5.55
CA ALA A 8 19.08 -6.76 -4.21
C ALA A 8 18.45 -7.79 -3.25
N ILE A 9 19.16 -8.11 -2.18
CA ILE A 9 18.66 -8.94 -1.09
C ILE A 9 18.33 -8.01 0.08
N GLY A 10 17.19 -8.25 0.72
CA GLY A 10 16.75 -7.50 1.89
C GLY A 10 16.46 -8.39 3.09
N PHE A 11 16.52 -7.79 4.27
CA PHE A 11 16.23 -8.44 5.55
C PHE A 11 15.25 -7.61 6.36
N GLY A 12 14.37 -8.30 7.06
CA GLY A 12 13.42 -7.71 8.00
C GLY A 12 12.87 -8.77 8.94
N GLY A 13 12.16 -8.33 9.98
CA GLY A 13 11.55 -9.20 10.97
C GLY A 13 10.12 -8.76 11.28
N GLN A 14 9.34 -9.68 11.87
CA GLN A 14 8.00 -9.38 12.35
C GLN A 14 7.77 -10.08 13.67
N VAL A 15 7.10 -9.37 14.60
CA VAL A 15 6.61 -9.90 15.86
C VAL A 15 5.15 -9.54 16.02
N GLY A 16 4.37 -10.40 16.66
CA GLY A 16 2.96 -10.13 16.92
C GLY A 16 2.46 -10.89 18.14
N LEU A 17 1.39 -10.34 18.72
CA LEU A 17 0.65 -10.92 19.82
C LEU A 17 -0.82 -11.02 19.42
N PHE A 18 -1.45 -12.09 19.81
CA PHE A 18 -2.87 -12.32 19.61
C PHE A 18 -3.48 -12.92 20.87
N TYR A 19 -4.64 -12.40 21.25
CA TYR A 19 -5.43 -12.87 22.38
C TYR A 19 -6.87 -13.11 21.94
N GLU A 20 -7.44 -14.22 22.34
CA GLU A 20 -8.85 -14.56 22.18
C GLU A 20 -9.44 -15.05 23.50
N SER A 21 -10.57 -14.46 23.90
CA SER A 21 -11.31 -14.85 25.10
C SER A 21 -12.34 -15.93 24.79
N ASP A 22 -12.74 -16.70 25.79
CA ASP A 22 -13.84 -17.68 25.68
C ASP A 22 -15.17 -17.05 25.26
N GLY A 23 -15.36 -15.74 25.50
CA GLY A 23 -16.52 -14.97 25.08
C GLY A 23 -16.46 -14.47 23.63
N GLY A 24 -15.46 -14.87 22.85
CA GLY A 24 -15.32 -14.52 21.43
C GLY A 24 -14.68 -13.14 21.16
N PHE A 25 -14.23 -12.41 22.21
CA PHE A 25 -13.50 -11.16 22.04
C PHE A 25 -12.06 -11.42 21.66
N LYS A 26 -11.53 -10.63 20.70
CA LYS A 26 -10.20 -10.80 20.12
C LYS A 26 -9.42 -9.49 20.15
N LEU A 27 -8.13 -9.57 20.44
CA LEU A 27 -7.18 -8.47 20.35
C LEU A 27 -5.92 -8.93 19.64
N GLY A 28 -5.36 -8.08 18.81
CA GLY A 28 -4.12 -8.34 18.10
C GLY A 28 -3.26 -7.09 17.99
N ALA A 29 -1.94 -7.28 18.04
CA ALA A 29 -0.96 -6.27 17.73
C ALA A 29 0.22 -6.91 17.00
N SER A 30 0.76 -6.23 16.00
CA SER A 30 1.97 -6.69 15.32
C SER A 30 2.84 -5.51 14.89
N TYR A 31 4.15 -5.76 14.88
CA TYR A 31 5.13 -4.85 14.33
C TYR A 31 6.01 -5.60 13.34
N LYS A 32 6.04 -5.09 12.12
CA LYS A 32 6.94 -5.51 11.05
C LYS A 32 8.01 -4.43 10.90
N THR A 33 9.28 -4.80 11.00
CA THR A 33 10.38 -3.85 10.82
C THR A 33 10.44 -3.39 9.36
N THR A 34 11.11 -2.28 9.10
CA THR A 34 11.60 -1.98 7.76
C THR A 34 12.33 -3.20 7.21
N GLN A 35 12.07 -3.54 5.95
CA GLN A 35 12.85 -4.54 5.23
C GLN A 35 13.90 -3.77 4.42
N SER A 36 15.11 -3.73 4.96
CA SER A 36 16.21 -3.01 4.33
C SER A 36 16.84 -3.87 3.24
N PHE A 37 16.95 -3.28 2.05
CA PHE A 37 17.53 -3.89 0.88
C PHE A 37 18.90 -3.27 0.60
N GLY A 38 19.78 -4.06 -0.01
CA GLY A 38 21.00 -3.51 -0.62
C GLY A 38 20.67 -2.63 -1.82
N ASP A 39 21.65 -1.85 -2.26
CA ASP A 39 21.48 -0.98 -3.42
C ASP A 39 21.13 -1.77 -4.69
N LEU A 40 20.19 -1.23 -5.45
CA LEU A 40 19.87 -1.68 -6.79
C LEU A 40 20.83 -0.99 -7.76
N GLU A 41 21.80 -1.71 -8.27
CA GLU A 41 22.79 -1.21 -9.23
C GLU A 41 22.31 -1.45 -10.66
N PHE A 42 22.27 -0.36 -11.47
CA PHE A 42 21.87 -0.39 -12.86
C PHE A 42 23.03 0.04 -13.74
N GLU A 43 23.43 -0.80 -14.69
CA GLU A 43 24.29 -0.41 -15.78
C GLU A 43 23.43 0.17 -16.92
N ASN A 44 23.65 1.42 -17.25
CA ASN A 44 22.94 2.10 -18.33
C ASN A 44 23.86 2.22 -19.55
N THR A 45 23.39 1.74 -20.71
CA THR A 45 24.07 1.94 -21.99
C THR A 45 23.39 3.11 -22.73
N HIS A 46 24.12 4.19 -22.96
CA HIS A 46 23.66 5.36 -23.67
C HIS A 46 23.63 5.15 -25.19
N LEU A 47 23.02 6.09 -25.93
CA LEU A 47 22.90 6.00 -27.39
C LEU A 47 24.27 6.05 -28.12
N ASP A 48 25.29 6.60 -27.49
CA ASP A 48 26.68 6.65 -27.94
C ASP A 48 27.52 5.43 -27.51
N ASN A 49 26.85 4.38 -26.98
CA ASN A 49 27.42 3.18 -26.39
C ASN A 49 28.28 3.41 -25.14
N GLN A 50 28.29 4.59 -24.56
CA GLN A 50 28.90 4.80 -23.25
C GLN A 50 28.09 4.10 -22.18
N LYS A 51 28.78 3.58 -21.14
CA LYS A 51 28.14 2.90 -20.00
C LYS A 51 28.32 3.74 -18.74
N THR A 52 27.24 3.86 -17.96
CA THR A 52 27.25 4.46 -16.63
C THR A 52 26.56 3.54 -15.64
N SER A 53 27.08 3.45 -14.42
CA SER A 53 26.40 2.75 -13.32
C SER A 53 25.71 3.77 -12.43
N ASN A 54 24.45 3.47 -12.11
CA ASN A 54 23.68 4.23 -11.12
C ASN A 54 23.17 3.26 -10.05
N SER A 55 23.18 3.67 -8.81
CA SER A 55 22.55 2.93 -7.72
C SER A 55 21.29 3.64 -7.23
N PHE A 56 20.33 2.85 -6.76
CA PHE A 56 19.11 3.33 -6.14
C PHE A 56 18.77 2.41 -4.98
N ASN A 57 18.45 2.98 -3.82
CA ASN A 57 17.95 2.24 -2.68
C ASN A 57 16.45 2.42 -2.55
N MET A 58 15.73 1.34 -2.25
CA MET A 58 14.30 1.35 -1.94
C MET A 58 14.00 0.26 -0.95
N ASP A 59 13.66 0.65 0.26
CA ASP A 59 13.29 -0.24 1.34
C ASP A 59 11.77 -0.50 1.35
N TYR A 60 11.35 -1.55 2.05
CA TYR A 60 9.95 -1.77 2.36
C TYR A 60 9.64 -1.20 3.75
N PRO A 61 8.61 -0.37 3.91
CA PRO A 61 8.36 0.37 5.15
C PRO A 61 8.04 -0.51 6.35
N ALA A 62 8.37 -0.03 7.53
CA ALA A 62 7.87 -0.62 8.77
C ALA A 62 6.35 -0.49 8.87
N ILE A 63 5.73 -1.48 9.49
CA ILE A 63 4.27 -1.52 9.67
C ILE A 63 3.94 -1.83 11.12
N LEU A 64 3.18 -0.94 11.75
CA LEU A 64 2.57 -1.15 13.05
C LEU A 64 1.08 -1.44 12.87
N SER A 65 0.56 -2.50 13.48
CA SER A 65 -0.84 -2.89 13.34
C SER A 65 -1.46 -3.20 14.71
N PHE A 66 -2.70 -2.77 14.89
CA PHE A 66 -3.55 -3.11 16.02
C PHE A 66 -4.90 -3.56 15.50
N GLY A 67 -5.48 -4.58 16.12
CA GLY A 67 -6.78 -5.09 15.75
C GLY A 67 -7.60 -5.51 16.94
N THR A 68 -8.91 -5.36 16.83
CA THR A 68 -9.88 -5.93 17.76
C THR A 68 -11.01 -6.59 17.00
N GLY A 69 -11.61 -7.59 17.60
CA GLY A 69 -12.71 -8.31 16.98
C GLY A 69 -13.62 -8.96 18.00
N TYR A 70 -14.75 -9.38 17.50
CA TYR A 70 -15.72 -10.16 18.24
C TYR A 70 -16.33 -11.24 17.34
N SER A 71 -16.47 -12.44 17.85
CA SER A 71 -17.04 -13.57 17.13
C SER A 71 -18.03 -14.33 18.01
N ASN A 72 -19.20 -14.61 17.46
CA ASN A 72 -20.16 -15.54 18.04
C ASN A 72 -20.77 -16.42 16.94
N GLU A 73 -21.80 -17.20 17.23
CA GLU A 73 -22.44 -18.09 16.25
C GLU A 73 -23.07 -17.35 15.06
N THR A 74 -23.47 -16.10 15.24
CA THR A 74 -24.23 -15.33 14.25
C THR A 74 -23.40 -14.31 13.50
N ILE A 75 -22.43 -13.66 14.18
CA ILE A 75 -21.64 -12.58 13.62
C ILE A 75 -20.15 -12.71 13.92
N ASP A 76 -19.33 -12.23 12.99
CA ASP A 76 -17.93 -11.86 13.24
C ASP A 76 -17.77 -10.37 12.92
N PHE A 77 -17.12 -9.64 13.81
CA PHE A 77 -16.77 -8.24 13.66
C PHE A 77 -15.26 -8.09 13.78
N ALA A 78 -14.67 -7.21 12.99
CA ALA A 78 -13.26 -6.83 13.10
C ALA A 78 -13.09 -5.32 12.87
N LEU A 79 -12.18 -4.73 13.62
CA LEU A 79 -11.71 -3.35 13.45
C LEU A 79 -10.19 -3.36 13.56
N ASP A 80 -9.52 -2.88 12.53
CA ASP A 80 -8.07 -2.84 12.43
C ASP A 80 -7.58 -1.41 12.18
N TYR A 81 -6.48 -1.05 12.82
CA TYR A 81 -5.67 0.12 12.52
C TYR A 81 -4.29 -0.32 12.10
N ARG A 82 -3.76 0.31 11.05
CA ARG A 82 -2.40 0.08 10.56
C ARG A 82 -1.74 1.40 10.21
N MET A 83 -0.50 1.57 10.65
CA MET A 83 0.38 2.65 10.23
C MET A 83 1.52 2.07 9.41
N VAL A 84 1.78 2.67 8.24
CA VAL A 84 2.90 2.33 7.35
C VAL A 84 3.87 3.50 7.35
N ASP A 85 5.11 3.26 7.77
CA ASP A 85 6.12 4.31 8.02
C ASP A 85 6.92 4.64 6.76
N TYR A 86 6.33 5.40 5.83
CA TYR A 86 7.02 5.84 4.63
C TYR A 86 7.94 7.04 4.87
N GLU A 87 7.69 7.85 5.90
CA GLU A 87 8.51 9.04 6.23
C GLU A 87 9.92 8.69 6.67
N ASN A 88 10.17 7.45 7.09
CA ASN A 88 11.47 6.94 7.53
C ASN A 88 11.97 5.78 6.66
N THR A 89 11.50 5.68 5.41
CA THR A 89 11.83 4.58 4.51
C THR A 89 12.59 5.07 3.30
N ASP A 90 13.79 4.53 3.08
CA ASP A 90 14.64 4.88 1.96
C ASP A 90 13.93 4.68 0.62
N GLY A 91 14.10 5.63 -0.31
CA GLY A 91 13.41 5.69 -1.59
C GLY A 91 12.02 6.31 -1.55
N PHE A 92 11.40 6.42 -0.37
CA PHE A 92 10.10 7.07 -0.18
C PHE A 92 10.19 8.38 0.59
N ALA A 93 11.05 8.46 1.62
CA ALA A 93 11.19 9.62 2.51
C ALA A 93 11.85 10.81 1.84
N GLU A 94 12.84 10.57 0.98
CA GLU A 94 13.63 11.61 0.32
C GLU A 94 12.75 12.49 -0.56
N LYS A 95 13.14 13.76 -0.67
CA LYS A 95 12.42 14.79 -1.45
C LYS A 95 13.36 15.48 -2.41
N GLY A 96 12.83 15.82 -3.59
CA GLY A 96 13.55 16.65 -4.56
C GLY A 96 14.44 15.89 -5.53
N TRP A 97 15.53 16.50 -5.91
CA TRP A 97 16.40 16.06 -6.99
C TRP A 97 17.77 15.62 -6.48
N THR A 98 18.32 14.59 -7.08
CA THR A 98 19.73 14.23 -6.91
C THR A 98 20.63 15.24 -7.64
N GLN A 99 21.95 15.18 -7.42
CA GLN A 99 22.91 16.01 -8.11
C GLN A 99 22.89 15.83 -9.65
N THR A 100 22.43 14.69 -10.12
CA THR A 100 22.29 14.36 -11.56
C THR A 100 20.95 14.76 -12.13
N GLY A 101 20.05 15.37 -11.33
CA GLY A 101 18.70 15.77 -11.76
C GLY A 101 17.68 14.63 -11.81
N SER A 102 18.01 13.47 -11.25
CA SER A 102 17.04 12.39 -11.03
C SER A 102 16.20 12.65 -9.78
N VAL A 103 15.02 12.04 -9.68
CA VAL A 103 14.20 12.10 -8.47
C VAL A 103 14.91 11.36 -7.33
N ALA A 104 15.05 12.02 -6.17
CA ALA A 104 15.71 11.42 -5.00
C ALA A 104 14.80 10.41 -4.27
N GLY A 105 13.52 10.69 -4.22
CA GLY A 105 12.48 9.86 -3.63
C GLY A 105 11.12 10.51 -3.82
N PHE A 106 10.07 9.91 -3.28
CA PHE A 106 8.69 10.37 -3.50
C PHE A 106 8.25 11.45 -2.50
N GLY A 107 8.92 11.56 -1.34
CA GLY A 107 8.55 12.45 -0.25
C GLY A 107 7.21 12.09 0.40
N TRP A 108 6.92 10.78 0.51
CA TRP A 108 5.66 10.31 1.07
C TRP A 108 5.59 10.49 2.58
N LYS A 109 4.39 10.82 3.05
CA LYS A 109 4.02 10.77 4.47
C LYS A 109 3.66 9.35 4.88
N ASN A 110 3.58 9.14 6.19
CA ASN A 110 3.05 7.90 6.74
C ASN A 110 1.60 7.68 6.32
N ILE A 111 1.26 6.43 6.02
CA ILE A 111 -0.11 6.04 5.70
C ILE A 111 -0.78 5.46 6.94
N ASN A 112 -1.93 6.03 7.30
CA ASN A 112 -2.80 5.52 8.35
C ASN A 112 -4.00 4.82 7.70
N ILE A 113 -4.24 3.57 8.06
CA ILE A 113 -5.28 2.73 7.48
C ILE A 113 -6.21 2.28 8.62
N ILE A 114 -7.50 2.46 8.42
CA ILE A 114 -8.55 1.94 9.31
C ILE A 114 -9.43 1.03 8.48
N SER A 115 -9.61 -0.21 8.94
CA SER A 115 -10.46 -1.20 8.29
C SER A 115 -11.51 -1.73 9.25
N VAL A 116 -12.76 -1.81 8.80
CA VAL A 116 -13.86 -2.43 9.54
C VAL A 116 -14.49 -3.52 8.67
N GLY A 117 -14.79 -4.65 9.29
CA GLY A 117 -15.42 -5.78 8.64
C GLY A 117 -16.51 -6.42 9.50
N LEU A 118 -17.55 -6.87 8.84
CA LEU A 118 -18.64 -7.62 9.46
C LEU A 118 -18.97 -8.85 8.61
N GLN A 119 -19.06 -10.00 9.23
CA GLN A 119 -19.62 -11.20 8.64
C GLN A 119 -20.91 -11.58 9.38
N TYR A 120 -21.96 -11.85 8.61
CA TYR A 120 -23.20 -12.40 9.11
C TYR A 120 -23.33 -13.87 8.71
N LYS A 121 -23.54 -14.75 9.70
CA LYS A 121 -23.60 -16.22 9.57
C LYS A 121 -25.02 -16.78 9.76
N GLY A 122 -26.02 -15.91 9.90
CA GLY A 122 -27.41 -16.33 10.17
C GLY A 122 -28.11 -17.02 9.00
N PHE A 123 -27.55 -17.01 7.80
CA PHE A 123 -28.05 -17.80 6.68
C PHE A 123 -27.31 -19.14 6.62
N GLU A 124 -28.06 -20.23 6.57
CA GLU A 124 -27.49 -21.56 6.46
C GLU A 124 -26.61 -21.66 5.20
N LYS A 125 -25.37 -22.11 5.37
CA LYS A 125 -24.36 -22.29 4.30
C LYS A 125 -24.01 -21.03 3.46
N LEU A 126 -24.48 -19.85 3.86
CA LEU A 126 -24.27 -18.60 3.09
C LEU A 126 -23.86 -17.44 4.01
N PRO A 127 -22.65 -17.46 4.59
CA PRO A 127 -22.12 -16.28 5.29
C PRO A 127 -21.95 -15.11 4.32
N LEU A 128 -22.46 -13.93 4.71
CA LEU A 128 -22.33 -12.69 3.98
C LEU A 128 -21.34 -11.76 4.68
N ARG A 129 -20.57 -11.01 3.90
CA ARG A 129 -19.52 -10.14 4.41
C ARG A 129 -19.63 -8.75 3.82
N VAL A 130 -19.38 -7.75 4.66
CA VAL A 130 -19.20 -6.36 4.24
C VAL A 130 -17.97 -5.80 4.91
N GLY A 131 -17.22 -4.98 4.18
CA GLY A 131 -16.03 -4.32 4.68
C GLY A 131 -15.89 -2.90 4.15
N TYR A 132 -15.20 -2.08 4.93
CA TYR A 132 -14.79 -0.74 4.53
C TYR A 132 -13.36 -0.50 5.02
N THR A 133 -12.56 0.12 4.16
CA THR A 133 -11.19 0.54 4.50
C THR A 133 -11.02 2.00 4.10
N TYR A 134 -10.51 2.79 5.05
CA TYR A 134 -10.00 4.13 4.80
C TYR A 134 -8.48 4.11 4.87
N SER A 135 -7.83 4.81 3.94
CA SER A 135 -6.37 5.00 3.89
C SER A 135 -6.05 6.48 3.66
N SER A 136 -5.20 7.06 4.48
CA SER A 136 -4.74 8.44 4.25
C SER A 136 -3.87 8.52 2.98
N ASN A 137 -3.94 9.65 2.28
CA ASN A 137 -3.10 9.93 1.12
C ASN A 137 -1.68 10.33 1.60
N PRO A 138 -0.60 9.64 1.18
CA PRO A 138 0.75 9.96 1.59
C PRO A 138 1.38 11.12 0.79
N ILE A 139 0.74 11.58 -0.29
CA ILE A 139 1.34 12.48 -1.28
C ILE A 139 0.95 13.92 -1.00
N ASP A 140 1.95 14.77 -0.75
CA ASP A 140 1.76 16.20 -0.72
C ASP A 140 1.56 16.77 -2.14
N GLU A 141 0.66 17.75 -2.28
CA GLU A 141 0.35 18.36 -3.59
C GLU A 141 1.60 18.96 -4.25
N GLU A 142 2.49 19.59 -3.49
CA GLU A 142 3.75 20.14 -4.00
C GLU A 142 4.72 19.07 -4.55
N LEU A 143 4.55 17.81 -4.13
CA LEU A 143 5.37 16.66 -4.53
C LEU A 143 4.64 15.69 -5.46
N ALA A 144 3.42 16.02 -5.88
CA ALA A 144 2.59 15.15 -6.71
C ALA A 144 3.32 14.69 -7.98
N PHE A 145 4.15 15.54 -8.57
CA PHE A 145 4.93 15.20 -9.77
C PHE A 145 5.86 13.99 -9.54
N PHE A 146 6.53 13.92 -8.40
CA PHE A 146 7.45 12.82 -8.09
C PHE A 146 6.72 11.46 -7.97
N SER A 147 5.46 11.47 -7.56
CA SER A 147 4.65 10.27 -7.39
C SER A 147 3.90 9.83 -8.64
N THR A 148 4.10 10.48 -9.79
CA THR A 148 3.44 10.12 -11.05
C THR A 148 3.61 8.63 -11.44
N PRO A 149 4.79 7.99 -11.25
CA PRO A 149 4.96 6.58 -11.57
C PRO A 149 4.37 5.62 -10.51
N ALA A 150 4.04 6.11 -9.31
CA ALA A 150 3.58 5.30 -8.18
C ALA A 150 2.51 6.06 -7.38
N THR A 151 1.28 6.06 -7.87
CA THR A 151 0.16 6.81 -7.25
C THR A 151 -0.53 5.97 -6.18
N ALA A 152 -0.25 6.23 -4.89
CA ALA A 152 -0.90 5.54 -3.76
C ALA A 152 -2.07 6.38 -3.20
N VAL A 153 -3.08 6.64 -4.03
CA VAL A 153 -4.16 7.61 -3.74
C VAL A 153 -5.53 6.99 -3.44
N ILE A 154 -5.66 5.66 -3.44
CA ILE A 154 -6.92 5.00 -3.03
C ILE A 154 -7.14 5.27 -1.55
N ALA A 155 -8.14 6.08 -1.24
CA ALA A 155 -8.46 6.47 0.13
C ALA A 155 -9.62 5.67 0.72
N ASN A 156 -10.62 5.34 -0.08
CA ASN A 156 -11.84 4.66 0.35
C ASN A 156 -12.01 3.37 -0.42
N ALA A 157 -12.26 2.27 0.28
CA ALA A 157 -12.54 0.99 -0.36
C ALA A 157 -13.69 0.27 0.34
N PHE A 158 -14.65 -0.21 -0.46
CA PHE A 158 -15.79 -1.02 -0.01
C PHE A 158 -15.65 -2.44 -0.53
N GLN A 159 -16.00 -3.40 0.31
CA GLN A 159 -16.00 -4.81 -0.04
C GLN A 159 -17.36 -5.44 0.29
N LEU A 160 -17.85 -6.26 -0.65
CA LEU A 160 -18.99 -7.13 -0.44
C LEU A 160 -18.56 -8.57 -0.74
N GLY A 161 -18.84 -9.49 0.15
CA GLY A 161 -18.41 -10.87 -0.01
C GLY A 161 -19.46 -11.87 0.43
N PHE A 162 -19.32 -13.08 -0.06
CA PHE A 162 -20.10 -14.22 0.38
C PHE A 162 -19.22 -15.47 0.46
N GLY A 163 -19.64 -16.42 1.26
CA GLY A 163 -19.21 -17.80 1.19
C GLY A 163 -20.41 -18.66 0.80
N TYR A 164 -20.21 -19.75 0.09
CA TYR A 164 -21.23 -20.76 -0.13
C TYR A 164 -20.65 -22.13 0.18
N GLU A 165 -21.21 -22.79 1.18
CA GLU A 165 -20.80 -24.11 1.66
C GLU A 165 -21.55 -25.19 0.91
N PHE A 166 -20.94 -25.74 -0.16
CA PHE A 166 -21.54 -26.84 -0.92
C PHE A 166 -21.61 -28.15 -0.10
N SER A 167 -20.62 -28.35 0.75
CA SER A 167 -20.52 -29.45 1.69
C SER A 167 -19.64 -29.06 2.88
N ASP A 168 -19.57 -29.90 3.91
CA ASP A 168 -18.71 -29.71 5.09
C ASP A 168 -17.22 -29.51 4.73
N ASN A 169 -16.83 -29.95 3.56
CA ASN A 169 -15.45 -29.91 3.09
C ASN A 169 -15.19 -28.87 1.98
N PHE A 170 -16.22 -28.35 1.32
CA PHE A 170 -16.05 -27.53 0.12
C PHE A 170 -16.83 -26.22 0.23
N THR A 171 -16.08 -25.10 0.17
CA THR A 171 -16.65 -23.75 0.21
C THR A 171 -16.17 -22.93 -1.00
N LEU A 172 -17.12 -22.30 -1.69
CA LEU A 172 -16.84 -21.24 -2.66
C LEU A 172 -16.92 -19.88 -1.96
N ASN A 173 -15.93 -19.02 -2.17
CA ASN A 173 -15.94 -17.64 -1.71
C ASN A 173 -15.95 -16.70 -2.91
N GLY A 174 -16.71 -15.60 -2.80
CA GLY A 174 -16.70 -14.51 -3.75
C GLY A 174 -16.54 -13.18 -3.03
N VAL A 175 -15.83 -12.23 -3.64
CA VAL A 175 -15.74 -10.86 -3.15
C VAL A 175 -15.73 -9.87 -4.31
N PHE A 176 -16.51 -8.82 -4.16
CA PHE A 176 -16.43 -7.59 -4.95
C PHE A 176 -15.74 -6.53 -4.12
N HIS A 177 -14.75 -5.85 -4.70
CA HIS A 177 -14.04 -4.74 -4.12
C HIS A 177 -14.17 -3.53 -5.03
N HIS A 178 -14.44 -2.35 -4.42
CA HIS A 178 -14.46 -1.07 -5.11
C HIS A 178 -13.69 -0.06 -4.27
N GLY A 179 -12.65 0.53 -4.86
CA GLY A 179 -11.81 1.54 -4.22
C GLY A 179 -11.74 2.81 -5.04
N SER A 180 -11.67 3.96 -4.36
CA SER A 180 -11.54 5.28 -4.98
C SER A 180 -10.64 6.19 -4.18
N SER A 181 -9.99 7.13 -4.85
CA SER A 181 -9.32 8.26 -4.21
C SER A 181 -10.34 9.21 -3.55
N ASP A 182 -9.89 10.00 -2.60
CA ASP A 182 -10.67 11.10 -2.00
C ASP A 182 -10.40 12.39 -2.80
N GLY A 183 -11.04 12.47 -3.97
CA GLY A 183 -10.78 13.52 -4.94
C GLY A 183 -9.47 13.35 -5.71
N LYS A 184 -9.02 14.43 -6.31
CA LYS A 184 -7.84 14.49 -7.17
C LYS A 184 -6.62 15.00 -6.39
N THR A 185 -5.51 14.27 -6.43
CA THR A 185 -4.22 14.79 -5.99
C THR A 185 -3.61 15.59 -7.13
N GLU A 186 -3.37 16.89 -6.92
CA GLU A 186 -2.94 17.80 -7.99
C GLU A 186 -1.79 18.70 -7.51
N GLY A 187 -0.78 18.89 -8.35
CA GLY A 187 0.35 19.78 -8.11
C GLY A 187 0.90 20.39 -9.38
N GLN A 188 2.07 20.99 -9.29
CA GLN A 188 2.78 21.54 -10.45
C GLN A 188 3.75 20.50 -11.04
N VAL A 189 4.08 20.68 -12.32
CA VAL A 189 5.19 19.96 -12.96
C VAL A 189 6.49 20.52 -12.39
N LEU A 190 7.43 19.65 -12.03
CA LEU A 190 8.71 20.01 -11.42
C LEU A 190 9.85 19.80 -12.42
N ASN A 191 10.84 20.69 -12.38
CA ASN A 191 12.01 20.63 -13.25
C ASN A 191 13.27 20.94 -12.44
N PRO A 192 14.27 20.04 -12.37
CA PRO A 192 15.48 20.25 -11.60
C PRO A 192 16.27 21.51 -12.02
N MET A 193 16.18 21.89 -13.29
CA MET A 193 16.86 23.10 -13.79
C MET A 193 16.26 24.43 -13.28
N MET A 194 15.04 24.38 -12.74
CA MET A 194 14.35 25.53 -12.13
C MET A 194 14.44 25.53 -10.59
N ALA A 195 15.13 24.55 -10.02
CA ALA A 195 15.31 24.45 -8.58
C ALA A 195 16.19 25.59 -8.05
N SER A 196 15.75 26.22 -6.95
CA SER A 196 16.42 27.32 -6.29
C SER A 196 16.06 27.36 -4.81
N ALA A 197 16.69 28.21 -4.01
CA ALA A 197 16.35 28.39 -2.60
C ALA A 197 14.86 28.81 -2.39
N ALA A 198 14.30 29.59 -3.33
CA ALA A 198 12.90 30.02 -3.28
C ALA A 198 11.91 29.03 -3.95
N ASN A 199 12.41 28.09 -4.73
CA ASN A 199 11.63 27.08 -5.46
C ASN A 199 12.39 25.74 -5.40
N PRO A 200 12.42 25.07 -4.23
CA PRO A 200 13.34 23.95 -3.98
C PRO A 200 13.13 22.75 -4.92
N TYR A 201 11.92 22.55 -5.40
CA TYR A 201 11.58 21.44 -6.29
C TYR A 201 11.53 21.83 -7.77
N GLY A 202 11.73 23.13 -8.07
CA GLY A 202 11.71 23.62 -9.46
C GLY A 202 10.31 23.62 -10.08
N ALA A 203 9.28 23.98 -9.31
CA ALA A 203 7.89 24.06 -9.79
C ALA A 203 7.76 25.05 -10.96
N ILE A 204 7.10 24.62 -12.03
CA ILE A 204 6.87 25.41 -13.24
C ILE A 204 5.55 26.19 -13.07
N PRO A 205 5.57 27.53 -12.99
CA PRO A 205 4.38 28.33 -12.80
C PRO A 205 3.31 28.08 -13.88
N GLY A 206 2.05 27.88 -13.46
CA GLY A 206 0.92 27.66 -14.35
C GLY A 206 0.83 26.23 -14.94
N SER A 207 1.80 25.36 -14.64
CA SER A 207 1.69 23.95 -15.01
C SER A 207 0.84 23.17 -14.02
N LYS A 208 0.29 22.02 -14.46
CA LYS A 208 -0.47 21.11 -13.62
C LYS A 208 -0.15 19.66 -13.94
N VAL A 209 -0.03 18.86 -12.91
CA VAL A 209 -0.07 17.40 -12.94
C VAL A 209 -1.07 16.95 -11.89
N GLY A 210 -1.88 15.97 -12.22
CA GLY A 210 -2.85 15.49 -11.24
C GLY A 210 -3.40 14.14 -11.65
N TYR A 211 -3.80 13.38 -10.66
CA TYR A 211 -4.33 12.05 -10.83
C TYR A 211 -5.37 11.73 -9.76
N GLU A 212 -6.27 10.88 -10.14
CA GLU A 212 -7.25 10.22 -9.30
C GLU A 212 -7.30 8.75 -9.72
N MET A 213 -7.76 7.88 -8.83
CA MET A 213 -7.82 6.46 -9.11
C MET A 213 -9.15 5.87 -8.63
N THR A 214 -9.69 5.00 -9.46
CA THR A 214 -10.82 4.13 -9.12
C THR A 214 -10.49 2.72 -9.55
N THR A 215 -10.71 1.77 -8.66
CA THR A 215 -10.48 0.35 -8.95
C THR A 215 -11.73 -0.46 -8.63
N SER A 216 -12.02 -1.46 -9.45
CA SER A 216 -13.04 -2.45 -9.17
C SER A 216 -12.49 -3.83 -9.47
N MET A 217 -12.70 -4.76 -8.56
CA MET A 217 -12.16 -6.12 -8.66
C MET A 217 -13.20 -7.13 -8.17
N VAL A 218 -13.29 -8.25 -8.88
CA VAL A 218 -14.04 -9.43 -8.46
C VAL A 218 -13.06 -10.58 -8.29
N MET A 219 -13.14 -11.25 -7.16
CA MET A 219 -12.30 -12.43 -6.89
C MET A 219 -13.19 -13.60 -6.48
N PHE A 220 -12.79 -14.80 -6.87
CA PHE A 220 -13.36 -16.06 -6.41
C PHE A 220 -12.27 -16.94 -5.83
N GLY A 221 -12.60 -17.63 -4.75
CA GLY A 221 -11.71 -18.56 -4.08
C GLY A 221 -12.45 -19.85 -3.72
N ILE A 222 -11.74 -20.95 -3.74
CA ILE A 222 -12.22 -22.26 -3.32
C ILE A 222 -11.42 -22.69 -2.10
N SER A 223 -12.13 -23.14 -1.07
CA SER A 223 -11.53 -23.79 0.10
C SER A 223 -11.98 -25.24 0.17
N TYR A 224 -11.03 -26.14 0.36
CA TYR A 224 -11.30 -27.54 0.58
C TYR A 224 -10.59 -28.03 1.85
N THR A 225 -11.35 -28.61 2.77
CA THR A 225 -10.82 -29.19 4.02
C THR A 225 -10.72 -30.69 3.88
N PHE A 226 -9.52 -31.23 3.99
CA PHE A 226 -9.30 -32.67 4.00
C PHE A 226 -9.70 -33.23 5.36
N ASN A 227 -10.62 -34.20 5.38
CA ASN A 227 -10.91 -34.95 6.61
C ASN A 227 -9.66 -35.76 6.98
N LYS A 228 -9.27 -35.67 8.26
CA LYS A 228 -8.26 -36.55 8.84
C LYS A 228 -8.85 -37.89 9.20
#